data_5f05b43ea6d3fa9726e8352c9f545d4a
#
_entry.id   5f05b43ea6d3fa9726e8352c9f545d4a
#
_cell.length_a   1.000
_cell.length_b   1.000
_cell.length_c   1.000
_cell.angle_alpha   90.00
_cell.angle_beta   90.00
_cell.angle_gamma   90.00
#
_symmetry.space_group_name_H-M   'P 1'
#
loop_
_entity.id
_entity.type
_entity.pdbx_description
1 polymer ?
#
loop_
_entity_poly.entity_id
_entity_poly.type
_entity_poly.pdbx_seq_one_letter_code
_entity_poly.pdbx_strand_id
1 'polypeptide(L)'
;GILHTRQLFLSRDGNNLRGCDQLHYSGAPGQIPVEVIIRFHLHPQVSAARVKSKQILLKVHNQKAGWLFKCRGAETALDRSVYLEKNRRSSCQQIVLRGPANQIQTKGNLTINWAFTRHSS
;
A
#
# COMPACT_ATOMS: atom_id res chain seq x y z
N GLY A 1 -1.37 23.29 0.15
CA GLY A 1 -0.77 22.01 -0.01
C GLY A 1 -1.73 20.85 0.14
N ILE A 2 -1.17 19.68 0.27
CA ILE A 2 -1.92 18.45 0.45
C ILE A 2 -1.80 18.00 1.90
N LEU A 3 -2.94 17.75 2.53
CA LEU A 3 -2.99 17.13 3.85
C LEU A 3 -3.21 15.63 3.66
N HIS A 4 -2.31 14.82 4.20
CA HIS A 4 -2.42 13.37 4.20
C HIS A 4 -2.72 12.89 5.61
N THR A 5 -3.81 12.17 5.77
CA THR A 5 -4.21 11.58 7.03
C THR A 5 -4.30 10.08 6.86
N ARG A 6 -3.66 9.33 7.78
CA ARG A 6 -3.69 7.87 7.77
C ARG A 6 -4.32 7.38 9.07
N GLN A 7 -5.32 6.52 8.94
CA GLN A 7 -5.94 5.83 10.08
C GLN A 7 -5.61 4.35 9.97
N LEU A 8 -5.18 3.76 11.07
CA LEU A 8 -4.83 2.34 11.14
C LEU A 8 -5.73 1.63 12.13
N PHE A 9 -6.15 0.44 11.77
CA PHE A 9 -6.94 -0.45 12.63
C PHE A 9 -6.30 -1.83 12.62
N LEU A 10 -5.96 -2.34 13.81
CA LEU A 10 -5.46 -3.69 13.99
C LEU A 10 -6.48 -4.49 14.80
N SER A 11 -6.90 -5.65 14.29
CA SER A 11 -7.84 -6.50 15.00
C SER A 11 -7.21 -7.08 16.27
N ARG A 12 -8.05 -7.47 17.24
CA ARG A 12 -7.55 -8.00 18.51
C ARG A 12 -6.69 -9.25 18.36
N ASP A 13 -7.05 -10.11 17.41
CA ASP A 13 -6.30 -11.34 17.15
C ASP A 13 -5.01 -11.11 16.34
N GLY A 14 -4.77 -9.87 15.87
CA GLY A 14 -3.60 -9.56 15.07
C GLY A 14 -3.67 -10.07 13.64
N ASN A 15 -4.81 -10.58 13.19
CA ASN A 15 -4.93 -11.23 11.88
C ASN A 15 -5.42 -10.28 10.78
N ASN A 16 -5.71 -9.03 11.12
CA ASN A 16 -6.22 -8.07 10.15
C ASN A 16 -5.71 -6.67 10.49
N LEU A 17 -4.94 -6.10 9.57
CA LEU A 17 -4.49 -4.72 9.64
C LEU A 17 -5.14 -3.96 8.50
N ARG A 18 -5.89 -2.92 8.82
CA ARG A 18 -6.53 -2.05 7.83
C ARG A 18 -5.98 -0.66 7.91
N GLY A 19 -5.90 -0.02 6.76
CA GLY A 19 -5.51 1.38 6.67
C GLY A 19 -6.46 2.16 5.78
N CYS A 20 -6.64 3.42 6.13
CA CYS A 20 -7.37 4.39 5.33
C CYS A 20 -6.49 5.61 5.15
N ASP A 21 -6.08 5.88 3.93
CA ASP A 21 -5.31 7.06 3.59
C ASP A 21 -6.24 8.07 2.93
N GLN A 22 -6.33 9.25 3.52
CA GLN A 22 -7.13 10.34 2.99
C GLN A 22 -6.21 11.49 2.62
N LEU A 23 -6.35 11.97 1.39
CA LEU A 23 -5.60 13.12 0.90
C LEU A 23 -6.59 14.24 0.60
N HIS A 24 -6.31 15.40 1.17
CA HIS A 24 -7.15 16.58 0.99
C HIS A 24 -6.29 17.72 0.45
N TYR A 25 -6.77 18.33 -0.62
CA TYR A 25 -6.11 19.47 -1.25
C TYR A 25 -6.88 20.75 -0.98
N SER A 26 -6.21 21.74 -0.42
CA SER A 26 -6.80 23.03 -0.07
C SER A 26 -6.07 24.21 -0.71
N GLY A 27 -5.20 23.97 -1.66
CA GLY A 27 -4.41 25.02 -2.29
C GLY A 27 -4.97 25.51 -3.62
N ALA A 28 -4.13 26.23 -4.36
CA ALA A 28 -4.49 26.76 -5.67
C ALA A 28 -4.62 25.64 -6.70
N PRO A 29 -5.59 25.74 -7.64
CA PRO A 29 -5.86 24.67 -8.61
C PRO A 29 -4.65 24.26 -9.46
N GLY A 30 -3.73 25.15 -9.75
CA GLY A 30 -2.56 24.84 -10.58
C GLY A 30 -1.48 24.01 -9.89
N GLN A 31 -1.62 23.71 -8.60
CA GLN A 31 -0.62 22.97 -7.83
C GLN A 31 -1.07 21.55 -7.50
N ILE A 32 -2.15 21.08 -8.12
CA ILE A 32 -2.67 19.73 -7.87
C ILE A 32 -1.72 18.70 -8.48
N PRO A 33 -1.31 17.66 -7.72
CA PRO A 33 -0.42 16.64 -8.28
C PRO A 33 -1.12 15.85 -9.37
N VAL A 34 -0.34 15.35 -10.32
CA VAL A 34 -0.84 14.52 -11.41
C VAL A 34 -1.15 13.11 -10.92
N GLU A 35 -0.40 12.64 -9.92
CA GLU A 35 -0.49 11.27 -9.45
C GLU A 35 -0.21 11.18 -7.95
N VAL A 36 -0.91 10.28 -7.26
CA VAL A 36 -0.66 9.96 -5.86
C VAL A 36 -0.08 8.55 -5.81
N ILE A 37 1.08 8.41 -5.17
CA ILE A 37 1.76 7.12 -5.05
C ILE A 37 1.99 6.81 -3.58
N ILE A 38 1.57 5.62 -3.15
CA ILE A 38 1.85 5.08 -1.82
C ILE A 38 2.65 3.81 -2.00
N ARG A 39 3.75 3.67 -1.25
CA ARG A 39 4.64 2.52 -1.36
C ARG A 39 4.73 1.78 -0.03
N PHE A 40 4.64 0.46 -0.09
CA PHE A 40 4.92 -0.42 1.04
C PHE A 40 6.14 -1.26 0.70
N HIS A 41 7.26 -0.96 1.32
CA HIS A 41 8.51 -1.70 1.13
C HIS A 41 8.45 -2.98 1.96
N LEU A 42 8.67 -4.11 1.32
CA LEU A 42 8.62 -5.42 1.97
C LEU A 42 10.02 -5.86 2.36
N HIS A 43 10.12 -6.53 3.50
CA HIS A 43 11.38 -7.13 3.93
C HIS A 43 11.83 -8.21 2.94
N PRO A 44 13.15 -8.43 2.72
CA PRO A 44 13.62 -9.46 1.79
C PRO A 44 13.12 -10.87 2.06
N GLN A 45 12.74 -11.18 3.32
CA GLN A 45 12.17 -12.48 3.66
C GLN A 45 10.69 -12.62 3.28
N VAL A 46 10.08 -11.55 2.75
CA VAL A 46 8.68 -11.58 2.30
C VAL A 46 8.66 -11.70 0.80
N SER A 47 8.02 -12.74 0.29
CA SER A 47 7.75 -12.87 -1.13
C SER A 47 6.30 -12.48 -1.42
N ALA A 48 6.08 -11.81 -2.53
CA ALA A 48 4.78 -11.31 -2.91
C ALA A 48 4.46 -11.74 -4.33
N ALA A 49 3.21 -12.13 -4.56
CA ALA A 49 2.73 -12.52 -5.88
C ALA A 49 1.29 -12.04 -6.07
N ARG A 50 1.00 -11.57 -7.27
CA ARG A 50 -0.36 -11.18 -7.62
C ARG A 50 -1.21 -12.44 -7.83
N VAL A 51 -2.33 -12.56 -7.11
CA VAL A 51 -3.22 -13.72 -7.23
C VAL A 51 -4.52 -13.39 -7.96
N LYS A 52 -4.98 -12.15 -7.89
CA LYS A 52 -6.11 -11.63 -8.66
C LYS A 52 -5.82 -10.17 -8.99
N SER A 53 -6.67 -9.54 -9.82
CA SER A 53 -6.39 -8.23 -10.39
C SER A 53 -5.98 -7.15 -9.38
N LYS A 54 -6.48 -7.21 -8.14
CA LYS A 54 -6.18 -6.21 -7.12
C LYS A 54 -5.74 -6.82 -5.80
N GLN A 55 -5.30 -8.08 -5.82
CA GLN A 55 -4.91 -8.80 -4.61
C GLN A 55 -3.49 -9.31 -4.73
N ILE A 56 -2.76 -9.23 -3.63
CA ILE A 56 -1.37 -9.68 -3.55
C ILE A 56 -1.25 -10.63 -2.37
N LEU A 57 -0.73 -11.83 -2.64
CA LEU A 57 -0.42 -12.79 -1.59
C LEU A 57 1.01 -12.60 -1.11
N LEU A 58 1.17 -12.44 0.19
CA LEU A 58 2.45 -12.26 0.84
C LEU A 58 2.78 -13.52 1.65
N LYS A 59 3.99 -14.01 1.50
CA LYS A 59 4.48 -15.13 2.30
C LYS A 59 5.79 -14.75 2.96
N VAL A 60 5.90 -15.03 4.25
CA VAL A 60 7.14 -14.83 5.00
C VAL A 60 7.92 -16.14 5.00
N HIS A 61 9.22 -16.05 4.71
CA HIS A 61 10.09 -17.21 4.66
C HIS A 61 9.99 -18.01 5.97
N ASN A 62 9.84 -19.33 5.88
CA ASN A 62 9.69 -20.26 7.00
C ASN A 62 8.39 -20.13 7.80
N GLN A 63 7.39 -19.42 7.30
CA GLN A 63 6.07 -19.36 7.93
C GLN A 63 5.03 -20.04 7.03
N LYS A 64 4.11 -20.79 7.65
CA LYS A 64 3.05 -21.49 6.92
C LYS A 64 1.94 -20.54 6.47
N ALA A 65 1.58 -19.61 7.33
CA ALA A 65 0.53 -18.66 7.02
C ALA A 65 1.05 -17.55 6.12
N GLY A 66 0.21 -17.11 5.21
CA GLY A 66 0.47 -15.96 4.38
C GLY A 66 -0.41 -14.79 4.77
N TRP A 67 -0.26 -13.69 4.04
CA TRP A 67 -1.08 -12.50 4.20
C TRP A 67 -1.63 -12.11 2.84
N LEU A 68 -2.87 -11.68 2.83
CA LEU A 68 -3.51 -11.22 1.61
C LEU A 68 -3.67 -9.71 1.69
N PHE A 69 -3.10 -9.00 0.72
CA PHE A 69 -3.23 -7.55 0.59
C PHE A 69 -4.32 -7.23 -0.41
N LYS A 70 -5.21 -6.31 -0.03
CA LYS A 70 -6.26 -5.77 -0.90
C LYS A 70 -6.26 -4.25 -0.81
N CYS A 71 -6.66 -3.61 -1.90
CA CYS A 71 -6.74 -2.15 -1.96
C CYS A 71 -8.00 -1.73 -2.71
N ARG A 72 -8.58 -0.62 -2.28
CA ARG A 72 -9.70 0.05 -2.94
C ARG A 72 -9.37 1.53 -3.08
N GLY A 73 -9.67 2.10 -4.24
CA GLY A 73 -9.42 3.51 -4.50
C GLY A 73 -8.10 3.81 -5.20
N ALA A 74 -7.29 2.80 -5.47
CA ALA A 74 -6.04 2.95 -6.18
C ALA A 74 -5.73 1.69 -6.96
N GLU A 75 -4.89 1.81 -7.97
CA GLU A 75 -4.34 0.66 -8.67
C GLU A 75 -3.18 0.09 -7.88
N THR A 76 -3.07 -1.24 -7.88
CA THR A 76 -2.07 -1.97 -7.12
C THR A 76 -1.07 -2.62 -8.06
N ALA A 77 0.21 -2.42 -7.80
CA ALA A 77 1.30 -3.04 -8.56
C ALA A 77 2.35 -3.59 -7.61
N LEU A 78 3.09 -4.58 -8.10
CA LEU A 78 4.30 -5.07 -7.44
C LEU A 78 5.51 -4.55 -8.21
N ASP A 79 6.49 -4.08 -7.49
CA ASP A 79 7.71 -3.55 -8.08
C ASP A 79 8.91 -4.02 -7.25
N ARG A 80 10.10 -3.81 -7.79
CA ARG A 80 11.33 -4.14 -7.10
C ARG A 80 11.78 -2.97 -6.25
N SER A 81 12.45 -3.31 -5.15
CA SER A 81 13.02 -2.34 -4.25
C SER A 81 14.36 -2.83 -3.74
N VAL A 82 15.06 -1.99 -2.98
CA VAL A 82 16.33 -2.35 -2.37
C VAL A 82 16.20 -2.13 -0.86
N TYR A 83 16.59 -3.14 -0.10
CA TYR A 83 16.63 -3.10 1.34
C TYR A 83 18.08 -3.00 1.80
N LEU A 84 18.38 -2.00 2.64
CA LEU A 84 19.72 -1.79 3.17
C LEU A 84 19.72 -2.11 4.66
N GLU A 85 20.56 -3.07 5.04
CA GLU A 85 20.76 -3.45 6.43
C GLU A 85 22.25 -3.75 6.65
N LYS A 86 22.85 -3.09 7.63
CA LYS A 86 24.26 -3.30 7.99
C LYS A 86 25.20 -3.23 6.78
N ASN A 87 25.03 -2.23 5.93
CA ASN A 87 25.79 -2.03 4.69
C ASN A 87 25.63 -3.13 3.64
N ARG A 88 24.59 -3.98 3.77
CA ARG A 88 24.24 -4.97 2.77
C ARG A 88 23.04 -4.50 1.97
N ARG A 89 23.10 -4.72 0.65
CA ARG A 89 21.98 -4.48 -0.26
C ARG A 89 21.32 -5.81 -0.55
N SER A 90 20.01 -5.90 -0.29
CA SER A 90 19.20 -7.07 -0.61
C SER A 90 18.06 -6.66 -1.51
N SER A 91 17.82 -7.45 -2.57
CA SER A 91 16.62 -7.26 -3.38
C SER A 91 15.39 -7.56 -2.56
N CYS A 92 14.39 -6.71 -2.68
CA CYS A 92 13.10 -6.92 -2.08
C CYS A 92 12.01 -6.44 -3.03
N GLN A 93 10.76 -6.62 -2.64
CA GLN A 93 9.63 -6.17 -3.41
C GLN A 93 8.95 -5.00 -2.70
N GLN A 94 8.17 -4.25 -3.45
CA GLN A 94 7.33 -3.20 -2.88
C GLN A 94 5.95 -3.26 -3.51
N ILE A 95 4.94 -2.99 -2.68
CA ILE A 95 3.59 -2.77 -3.16
C ILE A 95 3.45 -1.29 -3.48
N VAL A 96 3.01 -0.97 -4.68
CA VAL A 96 2.83 0.40 -5.12
C VAL A 96 1.35 0.64 -5.39
N LEU A 97 0.79 1.62 -4.71
CA LEU A 97 -0.60 2.06 -4.94
C LEU A 97 -0.55 3.38 -5.70
N ARG A 98 -1.23 3.43 -6.86
CA ARG A 98 -1.33 4.63 -7.67
C ARG A 98 -2.78 5.10 -7.65
N GLY A 99 -3.01 6.25 -7.03
CA GLY A 99 -4.32 6.84 -6.93
C GLY A 99 -4.59 7.81 -8.07
N PRO A 100 -5.86 7.86 -8.56
CA PRO A 100 -6.21 8.80 -9.64
C PRO A 100 -6.29 10.22 -9.09
N ALA A 101 -5.39 11.09 -9.53
CA ALA A 101 -5.34 12.47 -9.09
C ALA A 101 -6.57 13.27 -9.53
N ASN A 102 -7.31 12.79 -10.54
CA ASN A 102 -8.51 13.48 -11.01
C ASN A 102 -9.59 13.63 -9.91
N GLN A 103 -9.64 12.72 -8.94
CA GLN A 103 -10.57 12.87 -7.81
C GLN A 103 -10.20 14.05 -6.92
N ILE A 104 -8.91 14.30 -6.72
CA ILE A 104 -8.45 15.48 -5.99
C ILE A 104 -8.82 16.73 -6.76
N GLN A 105 -8.67 16.70 -8.09
CA GLN A 105 -8.96 17.84 -8.95
C GLN A 105 -10.46 18.19 -8.97
N THR A 106 -11.34 17.20 -8.91
CA THR A 106 -12.79 17.42 -9.01
C THR A 106 -13.47 17.55 -7.66
N LYS A 107 -13.02 16.79 -6.65
CA LYS A 107 -13.66 16.71 -5.32
C LYS A 107 -12.83 17.27 -4.19
N GLY A 108 -11.56 17.62 -4.43
CA GLY A 108 -10.66 18.12 -3.41
C GLY A 108 -10.12 17.05 -2.46
N ASN A 109 -10.50 15.79 -2.65
CA ASN A 109 -10.03 14.70 -1.78
C ASN A 109 -9.92 13.38 -2.54
N LEU A 110 -9.14 12.47 -1.96
CA LEU A 110 -8.97 11.09 -2.43
C LEU A 110 -8.87 10.19 -1.20
N THR A 111 -9.61 9.08 -1.21
CA THR A 111 -9.56 8.08 -0.15
C THR A 111 -9.08 6.77 -0.72
N ILE A 112 -8.05 6.19 -0.08
CA ILE A 112 -7.51 4.89 -0.45
C ILE A 112 -7.61 3.98 0.78
N ASN A 113 -8.32 2.86 0.64
CA ASN A 113 -8.46 1.86 1.69
C ASN A 113 -7.66 0.63 1.33
N TRP A 114 -6.91 0.09 2.29
CA TRP A 114 -6.12 -1.10 2.09
C TRP A 114 -6.17 -1.99 3.32
N ALA A 115 -5.89 -3.26 3.12
CA ALA A 115 -5.93 -4.24 4.22
C ALA A 115 -4.92 -5.36 3.99
N PHE A 116 -4.28 -5.79 5.08
CA PHE A 116 -3.51 -7.02 5.17
C PHE A 116 -4.28 -7.98 6.06
N THR A 117 -4.70 -9.12 5.49
CA THR A 117 -5.47 -10.11 6.22
C THR A 117 -4.69 -11.43 6.23
N ARG A 118 -4.53 -12.01 7.41
CA ARG A 118 -3.83 -13.30 7.52
C ARG A 118 -4.62 -14.37 6.78
N HIS A 119 -3.91 -15.11 5.95
CA HIS A 119 -4.48 -16.16 5.13
C HIS A 119 -3.84 -17.48 5.52
N SER A 120 -4.65 -18.37 6.11
CA SER A 120 -4.18 -19.72 6.41
C SER A 120 -4.48 -20.61 5.23
N SER A 121 -3.45 -21.29 4.77
CA SER A 121 -3.57 -22.23 3.67
C SER A 121 -4.02 -23.60 4.19
#